data_b7b1b97d4bee67406f9dde1817e4249c
#
_entry.id   b7b1b97d4bee67406f9dde1817e4249c
#
_cell.length_a   1.000
_cell.length_b   1.000
_cell.length_c   1.000
_cell.angle_alpha   90.00
_cell.angle_beta   90.00
_cell.angle_gamma   90.00
#
_symmetry.space_group_name_H-M   'P 1'
#
loop_
_entity.id
_entity.type
_entity.pdbx_description
1 polymer ?
#
loop_
_entity_poly.entity_id
_entity_poly.type
_entity_poly.pdbx_seq_one_letter_code
_entity_poly.pdbx_strand_id
1 'polypeptide(L)'
;MTLNEIARKMCAKGKGILAADESTGTIAKRFKSINVENLEENRLNFRQSLFNASAMKDYIGGVILFDETIRQKTTLGPTIPELISNHGAVPGIKVDKGAKPFAGSSNETITEGLDGLRERLKEYYDLGARFTKWRAVYNIGDKLPSLQSIKSNAHALARYAALVQEAKMV
;
A
#
# COMPACT_ATOMS: atom_id res chain seq x y z
N MET A 1 -15.64 7.61 -9.81
CA MET A 1 -15.65 6.15 -10.06
C MET A 1 -16.31 5.45 -8.88
N THR A 2 -17.18 4.49 -9.15
CA THR A 2 -17.71 3.55 -8.15
C THR A 2 -16.64 2.55 -7.73
N LEU A 3 -16.84 1.85 -6.60
CA LEU A 3 -15.91 0.81 -6.15
C LEU A 3 -15.70 -0.28 -7.22
N ASN A 4 -16.79 -0.68 -7.90
CA ASN A 4 -16.73 -1.68 -8.97
C ASN A 4 -15.91 -1.20 -10.18
N GLU A 5 -16.03 0.06 -10.56
CA GLU A 5 -15.24 0.63 -11.66
C GLU A 5 -13.76 0.69 -11.30
N ILE A 6 -13.42 1.07 -10.06
CA ILE A 6 -12.05 1.06 -9.57
C ILE A 6 -11.47 -0.36 -9.63
N ALA A 7 -12.17 -1.33 -9.05
CA ALA A 7 -11.73 -2.73 -9.02
C ALA A 7 -11.52 -3.30 -10.45
N ARG A 8 -12.47 -3.07 -11.35
CA ARG A 8 -12.36 -3.51 -12.75
C ARG A 8 -11.19 -2.85 -13.48
N LYS A 9 -10.95 -1.56 -13.23
CA LYS A 9 -9.83 -0.84 -13.84
C LYS A 9 -8.49 -1.38 -13.35
N MET A 10 -8.34 -1.65 -12.05
CA MET A 10 -7.12 -2.21 -11.46
C MET A 10 -6.80 -3.61 -11.98
N CYS A 11 -7.84 -4.43 -12.19
CA CYS A 11 -7.74 -5.84 -12.58
C CYS A 11 -8.10 -6.07 -14.07
N ALA A 12 -7.96 -5.06 -14.92
CA ALA A 12 -8.23 -5.20 -16.35
C ALA A 12 -7.32 -6.27 -16.97
N LYS A 13 -7.81 -6.94 -18.02
CA LYS A 13 -7.07 -8.01 -18.69
C LYS A 13 -5.69 -7.53 -19.13
N GLY A 14 -4.66 -8.27 -18.80
CA GLY A 14 -3.26 -7.94 -19.10
C GLY A 14 -2.61 -6.92 -18.15
N LYS A 15 -3.34 -6.46 -17.12
CA LYS A 15 -2.83 -5.51 -16.14
C LYS A 15 -2.53 -6.19 -14.80
N GLY A 16 -1.43 -5.78 -14.16
CA GLY A 16 -1.07 -6.16 -12.81
C GLY A 16 -1.11 -4.97 -11.84
N ILE A 17 -0.91 -5.24 -10.55
CA ILE A 17 -0.76 -4.22 -9.52
C ILE A 17 0.72 -4.15 -9.13
N LEU A 18 1.32 -2.97 -9.27
CA LEU A 18 2.68 -2.71 -8.86
C LEU A 18 2.72 -2.37 -7.36
N ALA A 19 3.45 -3.16 -6.58
CA ALA A 19 3.75 -2.84 -5.18
C ALA A 19 5.01 -1.97 -5.10
N ALA A 20 4.83 -0.68 -4.78
CA ALA A 20 5.90 0.29 -4.54
C ALA A 20 5.76 0.91 -3.13
N ASP A 21 5.26 0.11 -2.20
CA ASP A 21 4.87 0.50 -0.84
C ASP A 21 5.91 0.15 0.23
N GLU A 22 7.15 -0.10 -0.17
CA GLU A 22 8.21 -0.39 0.79
C GLU A 22 8.34 0.74 1.80
N SER A 23 8.34 0.36 3.08
CA SER A 23 8.63 1.31 4.16
C SER A 23 10.07 1.83 4.04
N THR A 24 10.35 2.96 4.68
CA THR A 24 11.70 3.56 4.73
C THR A 24 12.76 2.55 5.18
N GLY A 25 12.45 1.70 6.16
CA GLY A 25 13.37 0.65 6.62
C GLY A 25 13.56 -0.49 5.59
N THR A 26 12.55 -0.80 4.78
CA THR A 26 12.68 -1.81 3.73
C THR A 26 13.52 -1.29 2.57
N ILE A 27 13.29 -0.05 2.14
CA ILE A 27 14.11 0.61 1.13
C ILE A 27 15.55 0.76 1.58
N ALA A 28 15.80 1.13 2.87
CA ALA A 28 17.15 1.21 3.42
C ALA A 28 17.96 -0.07 3.21
N LYS A 29 17.33 -1.24 3.44
CA LYS A 29 17.99 -2.54 3.22
C LYS A 29 18.34 -2.78 1.75
N ARG A 30 17.46 -2.39 0.82
CA ARG A 30 17.72 -2.48 -0.62
C ARG A 30 18.83 -1.54 -1.07
N PHE A 31 18.81 -0.29 -0.64
CA PHE A 31 19.83 0.69 -0.98
C PHE A 31 21.21 0.33 -0.43
N LYS A 32 21.26 -0.23 0.78
CA LYS A 32 22.51 -0.73 1.34
C LYS A 32 23.20 -1.78 0.47
N SER A 33 22.44 -2.64 -0.20
CA SER A 33 23.01 -3.68 -1.07
C SER A 33 23.66 -3.15 -2.35
N ILE A 34 23.36 -1.90 -2.72
CA ILE A 34 23.90 -1.21 -3.90
C ILE A 34 24.68 0.07 -3.54
N ASN A 35 25.05 0.22 -2.26
CA ASN A 35 25.79 1.36 -1.73
C ASN A 35 25.14 2.74 -2.02
N VAL A 36 23.82 2.81 -1.96
CA VAL A 36 23.07 4.07 -2.10
C VAL A 36 22.58 4.51 -0.70
N GLU A 37 22.72 5.78 -0.40
CA GLU A 37 22.21 6.35 0.86
C GLU A 37 20.68 6.40 0.87
N ASN A 38 20.09 6.14 2.04
CA ASN A 38 18.64 6.13 2.23
C ASN A 38 18.08 7.54 2.46
N LEU A 39 18.34 8.46 1.53
CA LEU A 39 17.79 9.81 1.54
C LEU A 39 16.40 9.85 0.90
N GLU A 40 15.60 10.85 1.26
CA GLU A 40 14.26 11.04 0.69
C GLU A 40 14.32 11.20 -0.84
N GLU A 41 15.26 11.98 -1.34
CA GLU A 41 15.49 12.18 -2.75
C GLU A 41 15.79 10.86 -3.49
N ASN A 42 16.64 10.01 -2.93
CA ASN A 42 16.99 8.72 -3.53
C ASN A 42 15.77 7.78 -3.56
N ARG A 43 14.93 7.83 -2.51
CA ARG A 43 13.67 7.06 -2.48
C ARG A 43 12.67 7.57 -3.52
N LEU A 44 12.56 8.88 -3.70
CA LEU A 44 11.74 9.49 -4.73
C LEU A 44 12.23 9.09 -6.13
N ASN A 45 13.52 9.26 -6.39
CA ASN A 45 14.14 8.93 -7.69
C ASN A 45 13.94 7.47 -8.06
N PHE A 46 14.14 6.55 -7.11
CA PHE A 46 13.88 5.12 -7.32
C PHE A 46 12.43 4.86 -7.73
N ARG A 47 11.46 5.42 -7.01
CA ARG A 47 10.04 5.21 -7.30
C ARG A 47 9.60 5.91 -8.58
N GLN A 48 10.07 7.12 -8.79
CA GLN A 48 9.78 7.88 -10.02
C GLN A 48 10.33 7.16 -11.26
N SER A 49 11.48 6.50 -11.19
CA SER A 49 12.01 5.71 -12.30
C SER A 49 11.09 4.56 -12.69
N LEU A 50 10.46 3.89 -11.71
CA LEU A 50 9.46 2.85 -11.95
C LEU A 50 8.20 3.43 -12.60
N PHE A 51 7.71 4.56 -12.07
CA PHE A 51 6.45 5.16 -12.53
C PHE A 51 6.58 5.85 -13.89
N ASN A 52 7.78 6.23 -14.33
CA ASN A 52 8.07 6.78 -15.66
C ASN A 52 8.34 5.69 -16.71
N ALA A 53 8.40 4.42 -16.32
CA ALA A 53 8.65 3.35 -17.27
C ALA A 53 7.51 3.27 -18.31
N SER A 54 7.85 3.12 -19.60
CA SER A 54 6.88 3.01 -20.69
C SER A 54 5.87 1.87 -20.48
N ALA A 55 6.32 0.78 -19.86
CA ALA A 55 5.53 -0.38 -19.52
C ALA A 55 4.35 -0.08 -18.56
N MET A 56 4.40 1.03 -17.80
CA MET A 56 3.33 1.41 -16.88
C MET A 56 1.98 1.48 -17.59
N LYS A 57 1.93 2.15 -18.74
CA LYS A 57 0.70 2.35 -19.50
C LYS A 57 0.08 1.02 -19.96
N ASP A 58 0.89 0.05 -20.34
CA ASP A 58 0.42 -1.18 -20.97
C ASP A 58 0.12 -2.29 -19.96
N TYR A 59 0.87 -2.36 -18.85
CA TYR A 59 0.83 -3.53 -17.97
C TYR A 59 0.40 -3.23 -16.54
N ILE A 60 0.28 -1.97 -16.12
CA ILE A 60 -0.05 -1.63 -14.73
C ILE A 60 -1.46 -1.05 -14.63
N GLY A 61 -2.31 -1.70 -13.85
CA GLY A 61 -3.68 -1.26 -13.54
C GLY A 61 -3.78 -0.48 -12.24
N GLY A 62 -2.88 -0.74 -11.29
CA GLY A 62 -2.82 -0.04 -10.00
C GLY A 62 -1.41 0.00 -9.42
N VAL A 63 -1.13 0.99 -8.57
CA VAL A 63 0.15 1.14 -7.87
C VAL A 63 -0.09 1.34 -6.39
N ILE A 64 0.49 0.49 -5.55
CA ILE A 64 0.43 0.65 -4.08
C ILE A 64 1.57 1.57 -3.67
N LEU A 65 1.25 2.70 -3.05
CA LEU A 65 2.20 3.69 -2.56
C LEU A 65 2.47 3.55 -1.06
N PHE A 66 3.59 4.09 -0.61
CA PHE A 66 3.90 4.36 0.78
C PHE A 66 3.47 5.78 1.16
N ASP A 67 3.24 6.05 2.45
CA ASP A 67 2.74 7.34 2.95
C ASP A 67 3.60 8.54 2.52
N GLU A 68 4.94 8.41 2.60
CA GLU A 68 5.87 9.44 2.11
C GLU A 68 5.61 9.73 0.62
N THR A 69 5.53 8.69 -0.18
CA THR A 69 5.50 8.79 -1.64
C THR A 69 4.21 9.41 -2.17
N ILE A 70 3.06 9.10 -1.57
CA ILE A 70 1.80 9.68 -2.02
C ILE A 70 1.73 11.20 -1.83
N ARG A 71 2.55 11.74 -0.92
CA ARG A 71 2.65 13.18 -0.63
C ARG A 71 3.67 13.92 -1.49
N GLN A 72 4.53 13.19 -2.19
CA GLN A 72 5.63 13.75 -2.98
C GLN A 72 5.18 14.23 -4.35
N LYS A 73 5.92 15.19 -4.88
CA LYS A 73 5.84 15.63 -6.28
C LYS A 73 7.04 15.11 -7.06
N THR A 74 6.83 14.91 -8.33
CA THR A 74 7.94 14.59 -9.25
C THR A 74 8.86 15.79 -9.43
N THR A 75 10.04 15.56 -9.91
CA THR A 75 11.00 16.64 -10.28
C THR A 75 10.48 17.54 -11.40
N LEU A 76 9.47 17.08 -12.16
CA LEU A 76 8.86 17.82 -13.28
C LEU A 76 7.54 18.53 -12.91
N GLY A 77 7.07 18.40 -11.66
CA GLY A 77 5.95 19.18 -11.14
C GLY A 77 4.70 18.41 -10.74
N PRO A 78 4.18 17.41 -11.47
CA PRO A 78 2.99 16.68 -11.03
C PRO A 78 3.24 15.90 -9.74
N THR A 79 2.18 15.67 -8.96
CA THR A 79 2.23 14.76 -7.80
C THR A 79 2.42 13.30 -8.26
N ILE A 80 2.94 12.45 -7.40
CA ILE A 80 3.09 11.02 -7.73
C ILE A 80 1.74 10.36 -8.08
N PRO A 81 0.62 10.62 -7.38
CA PRO A 81 -0.68 10.11 -7.81
C PRO A 81 -1.14 10.62 -9.19
N GLU A 82 -0.86 11.88 -9.53
CA GLU A 82 -1.15 12.41 -10.87
C GLU A 82 -0.32 11.72 -11.95
N LEU A 83 0.98 11.53 -11.72
CA LEU A 83 1.86 10.79 -12.64
C LEU A 83 1.31 9.39 -12.94
N ILE A 84 0.93 8.63 -11.89
CA ILE A 84 0.36 7.29 -12.03
C ILE A 84 -0.96 7.33 -12.81
N SER A 85 -1.83 8.29 -12.49
CA SER A 85 -3.11 8.46 -13.15
C SER A 85 -2.98 8.82 -14.64
N ASN A 86 -1.98 9.61 -15.00
CA ASN A 86 -1.67 9.98 -16.40
C ASN A 86 -1.24 8.77 -17.24
N HIS A 87 -0.66 7.74 -16.62
CA HIS A 87 -0.41 6.44 -17.26
C HIS A 87 -1.64 5.52 -17.28
N GLY A 88 -2.78 5.98 -16.79
CA GLY A 88 -4.03 5.20 -16.77
C GLY A 88 -4.14 4.22 -15.59
N ALA A 89 -3.13 4.10 -14.73
CA ALA A 89 -3.18 3.26 -13.54
C ALA A 89 -3.93 3.94 -12.38
N VAL A 90 -4.39 3.17 -11.42
CA VAL A 90 -5.07 3.64 -10.22
C VAL A 90 -4.06 3.81 -9.09
N PRO A 91 -3.92 5.00 -8.48
CA PRO A 91 -3.13 5.15 -7.25
C PRO A 91 -3.79 4.46 -6.06
N GLY A 92 -2.99 3.76 -5.28
CA GLY A 92 -3.40 3.11 -4.04
C GLY A 92 -2.40 3.38 -2.93
N ILE A 93 -2.73 2.96 -1.71
CA ILE A 93 -1.95 3.29 -0.52
C ILE A 93 -1.90 2.14 0.48
N LYS A 94 -0.71 1.85 1.01
CA LYS A 94 -0.54 0.98 2.17
C LYS A 94 -0.99 1.71 3.43
N VAL A 95 -2.01 1.19 4.11
CA VAL A 95 -2.60 1.84 5.30
C VAL A 95 -2.29 1.13 6.61
N ASP A 96 -1.80 -0.12 6.58
CA ASP A 96 -1.37 -0.80 7.79
C ASP A 96 -0.08 -0.17 8.38
N LYS A 97 0.07 -0.26 9.70
CA LYS A 97 1.26 0.17 10.45
C LYS A 97 2.21 -0.99 10.78
N GLY A 98 2.05 -2.12 10.11
CA GLY A 98 2.89 -3.30 10.22
C GLY A 98 2.37 -4.35 11.19
N ALA A 99 2.86 -5.57 11.01
CA ALA A 99 2.63 -6.68 11.91
C ALA A 99 3.48 -6.51 13.18
N LYS A 100 2.84 -6.64 14.35
CA LYS A 100 3.45 -6.54 15.67
C LYS A 100 3.31 -7.86 16.42
N PRO A 101 4.16 -8.14 17.41
CA PRO A 101 3.97 -9.31 18.27
C PRO A 101 2.56 -9.34 18.84
N PHE A 102 1.90 -10.49 18.74
CA PHE A 102 0.56 -10.66 19.29
C PHE A 102 0.67 -10.94 20.79
N ALA A 103 0.15 -10.03 21.62
CA ALA A 103 0.23 -10.15 23.06
C ALA A 103 -0.44 -11.47 23.51
N GLY A 104 0.25 -12.22 24.36
CA GLY A 104 -0.20 -13.55 24.81
C GLY A 104 0.18 -14.70 23.88
N SER A 105 0.87 -14.44 22.77
CA SER A 105 1.43 -15.46 21.88
C SER A 105 2.92 -15.24 21.67
N SER A 106 3.72 -16.29 21.65
CA SER A 106 5.17 -16.21 21.47
C SER A 106 5.62 -16.06 20.02
N ASN A 107 4.80 -16.53 19.08
CA ASN A 107 5.21 -16.66 17.67
C ASN A 107 4.17 -16.13 16.66
N GLU A 108 3.19 -15.37 17.10
CA GLU A 108 2.15 -14.84 16.22
C GLU A 108 2.19 -13.32 16.15
N THR A 109 1.55 -12.77 15.14
CA THR A 109 1.48 -11.33 14.93
C THR A 109 0.05 -10.86 14.76
N ILE A 110 -0.19 -9.61 15.12
CA ILE A 110 -1.38 -8.84 14.80
C ILE A 110 -0.97 -7.61 13.99
N THR A 111 -1.71 -7.29 12.96
CA THR A 111 -1.43 -6.08 12.16
C THR A 111 -2.16 -4.90 12.77
N GLU A 112 -1.41 -3.86 13.06
CA GLU A 112 -1.91 -2.58 13.58
C GLU A 112 -2.20 -1.58 12.47
N GLY A 113 -2.94 -0.51 12.80
CA GLY A 113 -3.22 0.59 11.88
C GLY A 113 -4.66 1.05 11.80
N LEU A 114 -5.56 0.49 12.66
CA LEU A 114 -6.98 0.91 12.70
C LEU A 114 -7.16 2.27 13.38
N ASP A 115 -6.29 2.61 14.34
CA ASP A 115 -6.39 3.88 15.07
C ASP A 115 -6.13 5.05 14.13
N GLY A 116 -7.07 6.00 14.08
CA GLY A 116 -7.04 7.16 13.18
C GLY A 116 -7.13 6.78 11.69
N LEU A 117 -7.59 5.57 11.36
CA LEU A 117 -7.65 5.14 9.97
C LEU A 117 -8.70 5.91 9.17
N ARG A 118 -9.86 6.26 9.77
CA ARG A 118 -10.90 7.02 9.08
C ARG A 118 -10.38 8.36 8.57
N GLU A 119 -9.66 9.09 9.40
CA GLU A 119 -9.08 10.39 9.08
C GLU A 119 -8.00 10.27 8.00
N ARG A 120 -7.13 9.27 8.13
CA ARG A 120 -6.08 8.99 7.13
C ARG A 120 -6.67 8.58 5.77
N LEU A 121 -7.75 7.80 5.76
CA LEU A 121 -8.40 7.40 4.50
C LEU A 121 -8.99 8.61 3.76
N LYS A 122 -9.60 9.54 4.51
CA LYS A 122 -10.07 10.79 3.90
C LYS A 122 -8.92 11.56 3.28
N GLU A 123 -7.83 11.75 4.00
CA GLU A 123 -6.64 12.44 3.51
C GLU A 123 -6.05 11.75 2.26
N TYR A 124 -5.90 10.43 2.29
CA TYR A 124 -5.37 9.68 1.15
C TYR A 124 -6.29 9.73 -0.08
N TYR A 125 -7.61 9.75 0.15
CA TYR A 125 -8.56 9.94 -0.94
C TYR A 125 -8.40 11.32 -1.60
N ASP A 126 -8.24 12.36 -0.79
CA ASP A 126 -8.03 13.75 -1.24
C ASP A 126 -6.67 13.88 -1.99
N LEU A 127 -5.64 13.13 -1.58
CA LEU A 127 -4.35 13.02 -2.28
C LEU A 127 -4.40 12.19 -3.58
N GLY A 128 -5.51 11.57 -3.90
CA GLY A 128 -5.71 10.85 -5.16
C GLY A 128 -5.75 9.32 -5.06
N ALA A 129 -5.56 8.71 -3.89
CA ALA A 129 -5.70 7.26 -3.73
C ALA A 129 -7.16 6.82 -3.96
N ARG A 130 -7.32 5.63 -4.56
CA ARG A 130 -8.64 5.02 -4.83
C ARG A 130 -8.73 3.58 -4.36
N PHE A 131 -7.63 2.98 -3.96
CA PHE A 131 -7.61 1.67 -3.30
C PHE A 131 -6.58 1.62 -2.19
N THR A 132 -6.71 0.63 -1.33
CA THR A 132 -5.84 0.45 -0.17
C THR A 132 -5.24 -0.95 -0.15
N LYS A 133 -4.15 -1.09 0.61
CA LYS A 133 -3.54 -2.38 0.90
C LYS A 133 -3.30 -2.52 2.39
N TRP A 134 -3.71 -3.66 2.92
CA TRP A 134 -3.44 -4.10 4.29
C TRP A 134 -2.85 -5.51 4.27
N ARG A 135 -1.85 -5.78 5.08
CA ARG A 135 -1.25 -7.11 5.18
C ARG A 135 -1.40 -7.68 6.59
N ALA A 136 -2.23 -8.71 6.75
CA ALA A 136 -2.17 -9.60 7.89
C ALA A 136 -1.12 -10.69 7.64
N VAL A 137 -0.42 -11.12 8.68
CA VAL A 137 0.64 -12.15 8.58
C VAL A 137 0.36 -13.25 9.59
N TYR A 138 0.34 -14.50 9.10
CA TYR A 138 0.19 -15.69 9.91
C TYR A 138 1.45 -16.54 9.84
N ASN A 139 1.92 -17.03 10.96
CA ASN A 139 2.88 -18.13 11.01
C ASN A 139 2.13 -19.44 10.83
N ILE A 140 2.63 -20.31 9.97
CA ILE A 140 2.05 -21.62 9.70
C ILE A 140 2.96 -22.68 10.31
N GLY A 141 2.38 -23.56 11.13
CA GLY A 141 3.11 -24.62 11.79
C GLY A 141 2.20 -25.55 12.58
N ASP A 142 2.79 -26.40 13.42
CA ASP A 142 1.98 -27.22 14.32
C ASP A 142 1.20 -26.31 15.29
N LYS A 143 -0.13 -26.44 15.31
CA LYS A 143 -1.08 -25.60 16.09
C LYS A 143 -1.03 -24.09 15.77
N LEU A 144 -0.45 -23.69 14.64
CA LEU A 144 -0.41 -22.32 14.17
C LEU A 144 -1.05 -22.19 12.77
N PRO A 145 -1.77 -21.09 12.49
CA PRO A 145 -2.14 -20.02 13.42
C PRO A 145 -3.14 -20.49 14.48
N SER A 146 -3.08 -19.88 15.68
CA SER A 146 -4.07 -20.12 16.72
C SER A 146 -5.44 -19.55 16.31
N LEU A 147 -6.52 -20.11 16.87
CA LEU A 147 -7.87 -19.59 16.63
C LEU A 147 -8.01 -18.13 17.07
N GLN A 148 -7.31 -17.73 18.14
CA GLN A 148 -7.30 -16.35 18.61
C GLN A 148 -6.63 -15.41 17.59
N SER A 149 -5.49 -15.79 17.04
CA SER A 149 -4.82 -15.00 16.00
C SER A 149 -5.68 -14.85 14.75
N ILE A 150 -6.32 -15.93 14.29
CA ILE A 150 -7.24 -15.90 13.15
C ILE A 150 -8.39 -14.93 13.41
N LYS A 151 -9.10 -15.07 14.54
CA LYS A 151 -10.25 -14.21 14.88
C LYS A 151 -9.86 -12.74 15.01
N SER A 152 -8.74 -12.44 15.66
CA SER A 152 -8.28 -11.06 15.86
C SER A 152 -7.91 -10.39 14.56
N ASN A 153 -7.16 -11.07 13.69
CA ASN A 153 -6.82 -10.53 12.37
C ASN A 153 -8.04 -10.42 11.45
N ALA A 154 -8.96 -11.39 11.48
CA ALA A 154 -10.20 -11.33 10.70
C ALA A 154 -11.08 -10.15 11.14
N HIS A 155 -11.22 -9.91 12.45
CA HIS A 155 -11.94 -8.75 12.98
C HIS A 155 -11.29 -7.43 12.54
N ALA A 156 -9.96 -7.33 12.61
CA ALA A 156 -9.23 -6.15 12.15
C ALA A 156 -9.45 -5.89 10.65
N LEU A 157 -9.39 -6.95 9.82
CA LEU A 157 -9.64 -6.86 8.38
C LEU A 157 -11.09 -6.45 8.06
N ALA A 158 -12.07 -6.95 8.80
CA ALA A 158 -13.47 -6.57 8.61
C ALA A 158 -13.70 -5.07 8.91
N ARG A 159 -13.13 -4.57 10.02
CA ARG A 159 -13.19 -3.13 10.37
C ARG A 159 -12.47 -2.28 9.34
N TYR A 160 -11.28 -2.69 8.92
CA TYR A 160 -10.52 -2.04 7.86
C TYR A 160 -11.34 -1.93 6.57
N ALA A 161 -11.90 -3.05 6.08
CA ALA A 161 -12.69 -3.07 4.85
C ALA A 161 -13.91 -2.13 4.92
N ALA A 162 -14.63 -2.12 6.05
CA ALA A 162 -15.77 -1.24 6.24
C ALA A 162 -15.38 0.26 6.17
N LEU A 163 -14.27 0.65 6.82
CA LEU A 163 -13.77 2.02 6.79
C LEU A 163 -13.31 2.44 5.39
N VAL A 164 -12.68 1.52 4.66
CA VAL A 164 -12.22 1.77 3.29
C VAL A 164 -13.41 2.00 2.34
N GLN A 165 -14.46 1.18 2.44
CA GLN A 165 -15.68 1.36 1.65
C GLN A 165 -16.42 2.65 2.01
N GLU A 166 -16.49 3.01 3.30
CA GLU A 166 -17.03 4.29 3.76
C GLU A 166 -16.29 5.48 3.10
N ALA A 167 -14.96 5.38 2.96
CA ALA A 167 -14.12 6.36 2.29
C ALA A 167 -14.19 6.28 0.73
N LYS A 168 -15.09 5.47 0.15
CA LYS A 168 -15.27 5.26 -1.30
C LYS A 168 -14.01 4.74 -1.99
N MET A 169 -13.24 3.90 -1.29
CA MET A 169 -12.02 3.24 -1.80
C MET A 169 -12.21 1.71 -1.82
N VAL A 170 -11.40 1.02 -2.63
CA VAL A 170 -11.31 -0.44 -2.72
C VAL A 170 -10.21 -0.96 -1.82
#